data_9e5a1f0f931b0f8480748b052dd416ea
#
_entry.id   9e5a1f0f931b0f8480748b052dd416ea
#
_cell.length_a   1.000
_cell.length_b   1.000
_cell.length_c   1.000
_cell.angle_alpha   90.00
_cell.angle_beta   90.00
_cell.angle_gamma   90.00
#
_symmetry.space_group_name_H-M   'P 1'
#
loop_
_entity.id
_entity.type
_entity.pdbx_description
1 polymer ?
#
loop_
_entity_poly.entity_id
_entity_poly.type
_entity_poly.pdbx_seq_one_letter_code
_entity_poly.pdbx_strand_id
1 'polypeptide(L)'
;MPILKHFQELRSRLLICLVFFIICFLISFYFSHLIWFLLSLPIKEISRLELINLAPAEALEVDFKMSSIAAFILAAPICFYQFYAFCAEALYPTEKRIIITLTLTSTLCFLIGVSFAFFTVLPLLFHFLAEYNAEAKALWSQNAYISFLIRLELAFGIIFQMPVIAAFLSYFKIIKSNFFIQHFRIAIFVLAFISALITPPDLLSMIFMMGPMLLLYLITIIVNRIFGKGA
;
A
#
# COMPACT_ATOMS: atom_id res chain seq x y z
N MET A 1 -12.64 14.58 -32.00
CA MET A 1 -13.11 14.32 -30.62
C MET A 1 -12.11 13.43 -29.88
N PRO A 2 -10.95 13.93 -29.45
CA PRO A 2 -9.93 13.13 -28.75
C PRO A 2 -10.33 12.75 -27.34
N ILE A 3 -11.13 13.58 -26.66
CA ILE A 3 -11.55 13.38 -25.26
C ILE A 3 -12.40 12.12 -25.08
N LEU A 4 -13.35 11.86 -26.00
CA LEU A 4 -14.21 10.66 -25.92
C LEU A 4 -13.43 9.34 -26.10
N LYS A 5 -12.39 9.32 -26.96
CA LYS A 5 -11.52 8.15 -27.11
C LYS A 5 -10.74 7.87 -25.82
N HIS A 6 -10.27 8.92 -25.16
CA HIS A 6 -9.52 8.80 -23.90
C HIS A 6 -10.38 8.26 -22.75
N PHE A 7 -11.66 8.69 -22.67
CA PHE A 7 -12.62 8.12 -21.71
C PHE A 7 -12.98 6.65 -22.01
N GLN A 8 -13.13 6.29 -23.28
CA GLN A 8 -13.38 4.90 -23.67
C GLN A 8 -12.20 3.99 -23.31
N GLU A 9 -10.99 4.48 -23.50
CA GLU A 9 -9.76 3.77 -23.13
C GLU A 9 -9.63 3.60 -21.63
N LEU A 10 -9.83 4.64 -20.83
CA LEU A 10 -9.83 4.58 -19.37
C LEU A 10 -10.83 3.51 -18.88
N ARG A 11 -12.05 3.53 -19.41
CA ARG A 11 -13.09 2.54 -19.08
C ARG A 11 -12.63 1.13 -19.40
N SER A 12 -12.07 0.89 -20.59
CA SER A 12 -11.61 -0.43 -21.00
C SER A 12 -10.50 -0.96 -20.10
N ARG A 13 -9.50 -0.13 -19.77
CA ARG A 13 -8.39 -0.48 -18.88
C ARG A 13 -8.86 -0.75 -17.45
N LEU A 14 -9.80 0.04 -16.97
CA LEU A 14 -10.39 -0.15 -15.63
C LEU A 14 -11.20 -1.44 -15.54
N LEU A 15 -11.95 -1.80 -16.60
CA LEU A 15 -12.65 -3.08 -16.70
C LEU A 15 -11.68 -4.28 -16.67
N ILE A 16 -10.53 -4.17 -17.33
CA ILE A 16 -9.50 -5.21 -17.29
C ILE A 16 -8.98 -5.40 -15.85
N CYS A 17 -8.64 -4.29 -15.15
CA CYS A 17 -8.22 -4.36 -13.75
C CYS A 17 -9.30 -4.99 -12.86
N LEU A 18 -10.56 -4.61 -13.05
CA LEU A 18 -11.68 -5.15 -12.28
C LEU A 18 -11.87 -6.66 -12.50
N VAL A 19 -11.82 -7.12 -13.75
CA VAL A 19 -11.93 -8.55 -14.07
C VAL A 19 -10.80 -9.34 -13.43
N PHE A 20 -9.55 -8.87 -13.54
CA PHE A 20 -8.41 -9.51 -12.88
C PHE A 20 -8.53 -9.51 -11.36
N PHE A 21 -8.99 -8.41 -10.78
CA PHE A 21 -9.25 -8.34 -9.34
C PHE A 21 -10.29 -9.39 -8.90
N ILE A 22 -11.40 -9.53 -9.65
CA ILE A 22 -12.44 -10.53 -9.33
C ILE A 22 -11.86 -11.95 -9.44
N ILE A 23 -11.09 -12.26 -10.47
CA ILE A 23 -10.47 -13.58 -10.62
C ILE A 23 -9.52 -13.85 -9.42
N CYS A 24 -8.63 -12.90 -9.11
CA CYS A 24 -7.74 -13.01 -7.96
C CYS A 24 -8.50 -13.14 -6.64
N PHE A 25 -9.63 -12.44 -6.49
CA PHE A 25 -10.48 -12.51 -5.31
C PHE A 25 -11.09 -13.91 -5.14
N LEU A 26 -11.66 -14.49 -6.19
CA LEU A 26 -12.21 -15.85 -6.12
C LEU A 26 -11.14 -16.89 -5.77
N ILE A 27 -9.96 -16.76 -6.36
CA ILE A 27 -8.81 -17.64 -6.02
C ILE A 27 -8.42 -17.44 -4.55
N SER A 28 -8.24 -16.20 -4.11
CA SER A 28 -7.86 -15.88 -2.73
C SER A 28 -8.91 -16.35 -1.72
N PHE A 29 -10.19 -16.21 -2.06
CA PHE A 29 -11.29 -16.66 -1.21
C PHE A 29 -11.31 -18.19 -1.06
N TYR A 30 -11.01 -18.93 -2.13
CA TYR A 30 -10.86 -20.39 -2.07
C TYR A 30 -9.72 -20.81 -1.14
N PHE A 31 -8.64 -20.02 -1.07
CA PHE A 31 -7.49 -20.25 -0.21
C PHE A 31 -7.52 -19.44 1.11
N SER A 32 -8.70 -18.99 1.57
CA SER A 32 -8.83 -18.14 2.76
C SER A 32 -8.16 -18.72 4.01
N HIS A 33 -8.25 -20.04 4.24
CA HIS A 33 -7.56 -20.70 5.35
C HIS A 33 -6.03 -20.57 5.32
N LEU A 34 -5.43 -20.67 4.13
CA LEU A 34 -3.98 -20.49 3.98
C LEU A 34 -3.59 -19.03 4.23
N ILE A 35 -4.38 -18.09 3.71
CA ILE A 35 -4.17 -16.65 3.91
C ILE A 35 -4.28 -16.31 5.41
N TRP A 36 -5.30 -16.82 6.10
CA TRP A 36 -5.43 -16.66 7.55
C TRP A 36 -4.20 -17.18 8.30
N PHE A 37 -3.74 -18.38 7.95
CA PHE A 37 -2.53 -18.94 8.55
C PHE A 37 -1.32 -18.03 8.42
N LEU A 38 -1.08 -17.48 7.22
CA LEU A 38 0.02 -16.54 6.95
C LEU A 38 -0.15 -15.22 7.71
N LEU A 39 -1.34 -14.62 7.65
CA LEU A 39 -1.61 -13.33 8.29
C LEU A 39 -1.63 -13.42 9.82
N SER A 40 -1.85 -14.58 10.40
CA SER A 40 -1.81 -14.80 11.86
C SER A 40 -0.41 -15.02 12.42
N LEU A 41 0.63 -15.21 11.58
CA LEU A 41 2.00 -15.47 12.04
C LEU A 41 2.55 -14.40 12.99
N PRO A 42 2.43 -13.08 12.70
CA PRO A 42 3.00 -12.06 13.57
C PRO A 42 2.40 -12.02 14.97
N ILE A 43 1.13 -12.45 15.11
CA ILE A 43 0.46 -12.48 16.42
C ILE A 43 0.86 -13.70 17.25
N LYS A 44 1.11 -14.84 16.62
CA LYS A 44 1.50 -16.07 17.31
C LYS A 44 2.80 -15.94 18.10
N GLU A 45 3.65 -15.01 17.70
CA GLU A 45 4.90 -14.69 18.41
C GLU A 45 4.65 -13.91 19.69
N ILE A 46 3.46 -13.28 19.84
CA ILE A 46 3.10 -12.50 21.01
C ILE A 46 2.27 -13.37 21.97
N SER A 47 2.92 -14.02 22.92
CA SER A 47 2.35 -15.04 23.82
C SER A 47 1.16 -14.60 24.69
N ARG A 48 0.81 -13.30 24.71
CA ARG A 48 -0.29 -12.74 25.52
C ARG A 48 -1.51 -12.31 24.71
N LEU A 49 -1.48 -12.45 23.37
CA LEU A 49 -2.55 -12.05 22.47
C LEU A 49 -3.38 -13.25 22.04
N GLU A 50 -4.68 -13.19 22.27
CA GLU A 50 -5.64 -14.15 21.74
C GLU A 50 -6.65 -13.44 20.83
N LEU A 51 -6.85 -13.98 19.62
CA LEU A 51 -7.86 -13.46 18.68
C LEU A 51 -9.19 -14.18 18.91
N ILE A 52 -10.24 -13.42 19.10
CA ILE A 52 -11.60 -13.91 19.31
C ILE A 52 -12.57 -13.35 18.27
N ASN A 53 -13.60 -14.10 17.95
CA ASN A 53 -14.76 -13.63 17.19
C ASN A 53 -15.81 -13.08 18.16
N LEU A 54 -16.20 -11.83 17.97
CA LEU A 54 -17.20 -11.14 18.80
C LEU A 54 -18.63 -11.33 18.28
N ALA A 55 -18.78 -11.67 16.99
CA ALA A 55 -20.08 -11.86 16.35
C ALA A 55 -20.09 -13.11 15.46
N PRO A 56 -21.25 -13.77 15.28
CA PRO A 56 -21.34 -15.00 14.48
C PRO A 56 -20.93 -14.81 13.00
N ALA A 57 -21.20 -13.64 12.41
CA ALA A 57 -20.88 -13.33 11.02
C ALA A 57 -19.44 -12.77 10.84
N GLU A 58 -18.72 -12.54 11.94
CA GLU A 58 -17.39 -11.91 11.91
C GLU A 58 -16.38 -12.74 11.13
N ALA A 59 -16.42 -14.07 11.25
CA ALA A 59 -15.54 -14.97 10.53
C ALA A 59 -15.68 -14.83 9.01
N LEU A 60 -16.92 -14.73 8.49
CA LEU A 60 -17.16 -14.52 7.07
C LEU A 60 -16.65 -13.15 6.61
N GLU A 61 -16.88 -12.11 7.41
CA GLU A 61 -16.39 -10.75 7.11
C GLU A 61 -14.86 -10.71 7.04
N VAL A 62 -14.19 -11.42 7.96
CA VAL A 62 -12.72 -11.58 7.99
C VAL A 62 -12.23 -12.27 6.70
N ASP A 63 -12.87 -13.38 6.29
CA ASP A 63 -12.52 -14.11 5.08
C ASP A 63 -12.66 -13.22 3.81
N PHE A 64 -13.72 -12.43 3.72
CA PHE A 64 -13.91 -11.47 2.64
C PHE A 64 -12.83 -10.38 2.62
N LYS A 65 -12.49 -9.82 3.77
CA LYS A 65 -11.47 -8.78 3.91
C LYS A 65 -10.09 -9.29 3.54
N MET A 66 -9.69 -10.45 4.07
CA MET A 66 -8.40 -11.07 3.77
C MET A 66 -8.27 -11.40 2.27
N SER A 67 -9.31 -11.99 1.71
CA SER A 67 -9.33 -12.33 0.28
C SER A 67 -9.27 -11.08 -0.61
N SER A 68 -9.88 -9.98 -0.17
CA SER A 68 -9.84 -8.71 -0.90
C SER A 68 -8.45 -8.11 -0.94
N ILE A 69 -7.73 -8.08 0.19
CA ILE A 69 -6.35 -7.54 0.21
C ILE A 69 -5.40 -8.44 -0.56
N ALA A 70 -5.49 -9.76 -0.41
CA ALA A 70 -4.69 -10.71 -1.17
C ALA A 70 -4.94 -10.58 -2.69
N ALA A 71 -6.19 -10.43 -3.10
CA ALA A 71 -6.57 -10.18 -4.49
C ALA A 71 -5.97 -8.87 -5.01
N PHE A 72 -5.98 -7.81 -4.19
CA PHE A 72 -5.40 -6.51 -4.56
C PHE A 72 -3.89 -6.62 -4.77
N ILE A 73 -3.19 -7.33 -3.89
CA ILE A 73 -1.75 -7.56 -4.00
C ILE A 73 -1.43 -8.37 -5.26
N LEU A 74 -2.18 -9.43 -5.54
CA LEU A 74 -2.00 -10.27 -6.73
C LEU A 74 -2.34 -9.55 -8.03
N ALA A 75 -3.34 -8.68 -8.03
CA ALA A 75 -3.74 -7.88 -9.20
C ALA A 75 -2.84 -6.65 -9.42
N ALA A 76 -2.06 -6.23 -8.45
CA ALA A 76 -1.23 -5.02 -8.50
C ALA A 76 -0.34 -4.92 -9.75
N PRO A 77 0.37 -5.97 -10.22
CA PRO A 77 1.20 -5.89 -11.43
C PRO A 77 0.40 -5.47 -12.66
N ILE A 78 -0.80 -6.02 -12.82
CA ILE A 78 -1.68 -5.74 -13.95
C ILE A 78 -2.27 -4.33 -13.82
N CYS A 79 -2.66 -3.93 -12.61
CA CYS A 79 -3.16 -2.59 -12.34
C CYS A 79 -2.08 -1.52 -12.65
N PHE A 80 -0.83 -1.73 -12.23
CA PHE A 80 0.27 -0.83 -12.56
C PHE A 80 0.56 -0.79 -14.05
N TYR A 81 0.54 -1.94 -14.73
CA TYR A 81 0.71 -1.97 -16.18
C TYR A 81 -0.36 -1.15 -16.90
N GLN A 82 -1.64 -1.35 -16.55
CA GLN A 82 -2.74 -0.60 -17.17
C GLN A 82 -2.66 0.89 -16.86
N PHE A 83 -2.26 1.26 -15.64
CA PHE A 83 -2.07 2.64 -15.24
C PHE A 83 -0.96 3.33 -16.04
N TYR A 84 0.24 2.73 -16.12
CA TYR A 84 1.35 3.32 -16.86
C TYR A 84 1.13 3.30 -18.37
N ALA A 85 0.48 2.27 -18.90
CA ALA A 85 0.11 2.21 -20.31
C ALA A 85 -0.87 3.32 -20.68
N PHE A 86 -1.83 3.65 -19.80
CA PHE A 86 -2.73 4.78 -19.97
C PHE A 86 -1.97 6.12 -19.94
N CYS A 87 -1.10 6.31 -18.96
CA CYS A 87 -0.32 7.53 -18.85
C CYS A 87 0.65 7.75 -20.03
N ALA A 88 1.29 6.69 -20.49
CA ALA A 88 2.27 6.78 -21.57
C ALA A 88 1.62 7.06 -22.94
N GLU A 89 0.41 6.56 -23.18
CA GLU A 89 -0.32 6.87 -24.43
C GLU A 89 -0.73 8.33 -24.52
N ALA A 90 -0.94 8.99 -23.37
CA ALA A 90 -1.19 10.43 -23.30
C ALA A 90 0.06 11.30 -23.49
N LEU A 91 1.27 10.76 -23.25
CA LEU A 91 2.52 11.53 -23.27
C LEU A 91 3.41 11.26 -24.51
N TYR A 92 3.70 9.99 -24.84
CA TYR A 92 4.58 9.66 -25.98
C TYR A 92 4.32 8.24 -26.51
N PRO A 93 4.00 8.07 -27.82
CA PRO A 93 3.65 6.76 -28.40
C PRO A 93 4.83 5.80 -28.61
N THR A 94 6.08 6.19 -28.35
CA THR A 94 7.26 5.45 -28.85
C THR A 94 8.02 4.63 -27.79
N GLU A 95 7.72 4.72 -26.49
CA GLU A 95 8.59 4.14 -25.45
C GLU A 95 7.93 3.02 -24.63
N LYS A 96 7.52 1.92 -25.28
CA LYS A 96 6.97 0.72 -24.62
C LYS A 96 7.91 0.13 -23.54
N ARG A 97 9.23 0.29 -23.71
CA ARG A 97 10.22 -0.21 -22.74
C ARG A 97 10.13 0.51 -21.38
N ILE A 98 9.81 1.80 -21.38
CA ILE A 98 9.63 2.58 -20.14
C ILE A 98 8.41 2.10 -19.36
N ILE A 99 7.30 1.77 -20.04
CA ILE A 99 6.09 1.25 -19.40
C ILE A 99 6.41 -0.03 -18.63
N ILE A 100 7.12 -0.97 -19.26
CA ILE A 100 7.49 -2.25 -18.63
C ILE A 100 8.40 -2.01 -17.43
N THR A 101 9.41 -1.16 -17.57
CA THR A 101 10.34 -0.83 -16.48
C THR A 101 9.60 -0.19 -15.30
N LEU A 102 8.74 0.79 -15.55
CA LEU A 102 7.94 1.44 -14.51
C LEU A 102 6.97 0.46 -13.84
N THR A 103 6.31 -0.40 -14.60
CA THR A 103 5.42 -1.43 -14.07
C THR A 103 6.17 -2.38 -13.15
N LEU A 104 7.33 -2.89 -13.59
CA LEU A 104 8.15 -3.80 -12.79
C LEU A 104 8.64 -3.12 -11.50
N THR A 105 9.18 -1.90 -11.63
CA THR A 105 9.68 -1.13 -10.47
C THR A 105 8.56 -0.82 -9.48
N SER A 106 7.39 -0.39 -9.96
CA SER A 106 6.22 -0.14 -9.10
C SER A 106 5.72 -1.41 -8.42
N THR A 107 5.64 -2.52 -9.15
CA THR A 107 5.24 -3.79 -8.57
C THR A 107 6.21 -4.22 -7.47
N LEU A 108 7.52 -4.14 -7.71
CA LEU A 108 8.53 -4.46 -6.70
C LEU A 108 8.46 -3.53 -5.51
N CYS A 109 8.36 -2.21 -5.71
CA CYS A 109 8.21 -1.24 -4.61
C CYS A 109 6.93 -1.49 -3.81
N PHE A 110 5.82 -1.82 -4.47
CA PHE A 110 4.57 -2.16 -3.81
C PHE A 110 4.72 -3.39 -2.91
N LEU A 111 5.28 -4.48 -3.45
CA LEU A 111 5.50 -5.72 -2.71
C LEU A 111 6.47 -5.52 -1.53
N ILE A 112 7.53 -4.73 -1.73
CA ILE A 112 8.45 -4.34 -0.65
C ILE A 112 7.70 -3.54 0.42
N GLY A 113 6.83 -2.60 0.04
CA GLY A 113 6.02 -1.80 0.95
C GLY A 113 5.07 -2.64 1.80
N VAL A 114 4.32 -3.54 1.17
CA VAL A 114 3.43 -4.49 1.84
C VAL A 114 4.23 -5.42 2.77
N SER A 115 5.33 -6.00 2.29
CA SER A 115 6.19 -6.86 3.10
C SER A 115 6.80 -6.12 4.29
N PHE A 116 7.26 -4.88 4.11
CA PHE A 116 7.79 -4.04 5.17
C PHE A 116 6.72 -3.73 6.23
N ALA A 117 5.50 -3.42 5.80
CA ALA A 117 4.36 -3.22 6.71
C ALA A 117 4.10 -4.47 7.55
N PHE A 118 4.05 -5.63 6.90
CA PHE A 118 3.73 -6.91 7.53
C PHE A 118 4.83 -7.42 8.49
N PHE A 119 6.09 -7.43 8.04
CA PHE A 119 7.19 -8.04 8.79
C PHE A 119 7.88 -7.08 9.78
N THR A 120 7.77 -5.77 9.58
CA THR A 120 8.48 -4.79 10.40
C THR A 120 7.54 -3.93 11.21
N VAL A 121 6.59 -3.25 10.56
CA VAL A 121 5.76 -2.26 11.23
C VAL A 121 4.70 -2.92 12.10
N LEU A 122 4.04 -3.94 11.60
CA LEU A 122 2.97 -4.66 12.31
C LEU A 122 3.45 -5.28 13.63
N PRO A 123 4.53 -6.10 13.66
CA PRO A 123 5.04 -6.65 14.92
C PRO A 123 5.47 -5.57 15.91
N LEU A 124 6.16 -4.53 15.43
CA LEU A 124 6.61 -3.42 16.27
C LEU A 124 5.45 -2.74 16.99
N LEU A 125 4.37 -2.42 16.26
CA LEU A 125 3.17 -1.81 16.82
C LEU A 125 2.45 -2.73 17.80
N PHE A 126 2.35 -4.00 17.47
CA PHE A 126 1.62 -4.95 18.33
C PHE A 126 2.39 -5.29 19.60
N HIS A 127 3.71 -5.41 19.56
CA HIS A 127 4.52 -5.50 20.77
C HIS A 127 4.28 -4.29 21.67
N PHE A 128 4.34 -3.09 21.12
CA PHE A 128 4.08 -1.86 21.85
C PHE A 128 2.68 -1.85 22.49
N LEU A 129 1.62 -2.17 21.71
CA LEU A 129 0.25 -2.18 22.20
C LEU A 129 -0.02 -3.29 23.26
N ALA A 130 0.62 -4.43 23.10
CA ALA A 130 0.51 -5.54 24.07
C ALA A 130 1.23 -5.23 25.39
N GLU A 131 2.35 -4.52 25.36
CA GLU A 131 3.09 -4.12 26.56
C GLU A 131 2.44 -2.97 27.32
N TYR A 132 1.69 -2.12 26.64
CA TYR A 132 1.03 -0.97 27.24
C TYR A 132 0.03 -1.35 28.34
N ASN A 133 -0.54 -2.56 28.28
CA ASN A 133 -1.46 -3.09 29.29
C ASN A 133 -1.02 -4.49 29.76
N ALA A 134 0.17 -4.58 30.33
CA ALA A 134 0.83 -5.83 30.68
C ALA A 134 0.11 -6.68 31.73
N GLU A 135 -0.84 -6.11 32.48
CA GLU A 135 -1.58 -6.79 33.56
C GLU A 135 -2.80 -7.60 33.07
N ALA A 136 -3.30 -7.32 31.86
CA ALA A 136 -4.47 -7.99 31.30
C ALA A 136 -4.10 -8.88 30.10
N LYS A 137 -4.79 -10.02 29.95
CA LYS A 137 -4.77 -10.74 28.66
C LYS A 137 -5.43 -9.89 27.60
N ALA A 138 -4.71 -9.56 26.54
CA ALA A 138 -5.26 -8.80 25.43
C ALA A 138 -6.10 -9.73 24.54
N LEU A 139 -7.42 -9.61 24.63
CA LEU A 139 -8.38 -10.28 23.75
C LEU A 139 -8.75 -9.31 22.61
N TRP A 140 -8.33 -9.62 21.40
CA TRP A 140 -8.60 -8.76 20.24
C TRP A 140 -9.57 -9.41 19.27
N SER A 141 -10.48 -8.61 18.69
CA SER A 141 -11.35 -9.07 17.62
C SER A 141 -10.53 -9.40 16.37
N GLN A 142 -10.81 -10.55 15.73
CA GLN A 142 -10.21 -10.94 14.46
C GLN A 142 -10.49 -9.88 13.39
N ASN A 143 -11.70 -9.33 13.37
CA ASN A 143 -12.11 -8.31 12.42
C ASN A 143 -11.36 -6.99 12.61
N ALA A 144 -11.15 -6.57 13.87
CA ALA A 144 -10.37 -5.39 14.18
C ALA A 144 -8.91 -5.54 13.74
N TYR A 145 -8.32 -6.72 14.02
CA TYR A 145 -6.97 -7.07 13.60
C TYR A 145 -6.79 -7.00 12.08
N ILE A 146 -7.63 -7.71 11.33
CA ILE A 146 -7.55 -7.75 9.87
C ILE A 146 -7.83 -6.37 9.26
N SER A 147 -8.79 -5.63 9.80
CA SER A 147 -9.07 -4.27 9.33
C SER A 147 -7.89 -3.33 9.54
N PHE A 148 -7.18 -3.45 10.66
CA PHE A 148 -5.97 -2.69 10.92
C PHE A 148 -4.83 -3.08 9.96
N LEU A 149 -4.60 -4.38 9.79
CA LEU A 149 -3.58 -4.93 8.90
C LEU A 149 -3.79 -4.44 7.46
N ILE A 150 -5.01 -4.53 6.94
CA ILE A 150 -5.34 -4.05 5.59
C ILE A 150 -5.02 -2.56 5.41
N ARG A 151 -5.42 -1.72 6.37
CA ARG A 151 -5.11 -0.28 6.33
C ARG A 151 -3.61 -0.03 6.31
N LEU A 152 -2.87 -0.77 7.12
CA LEU A 152 -1.41 -0.67 7.21
C LEU A 152 -0.76 -1.08 5.88
N GLU A 153 -1.09 -2.26 5.34
CA GLU A 153 -0.53 -2.77 4.09
C GLU A 153 -0.83 -1.86 2.89
N LEU A 154 -2.07 -1.40 2.77
CA LEU A 154 -2.46 -0.48 1.69
C LEU A 154 -1.72 0.86 1.80
N ALA A 155 -1.63 1.43 3.01
CA ALA A 155 -0.93 2.69 3.20
C ALA A 155 0.55 2.58 2.83
N PHE A 156 1.27 1.58 3.35
CA PHE A 156 2.67 1.38 3.01
C PHE A 156 2.85 1.01 1.54
N GLY A 157 2.01 0.13 1.00
CA GLY A 157 2.03 -0.18 -0.43
C GLY A 157 1.92 1.06 -1.32
N ILE A 158 1.03 1.99 -0.98
CA ILE A 158 0.85 3.26 -1.71
C ILE A 158 2.02 4.22 -1.47
N ILE A 159 2.48 4.38 -0.23
CA ILE A 159 3.57 5.31 0.11
C ILE A 159 4.89 4.86 -0.53
N PHE A 160 5.14 3.56 -0.65
CA PHE A 160 6.29 3.03 -1.38
C PHE A 160 6.25 3.31 -2.89
N GLN A 161 5.11 3.78 -3.44
CA GLN A 161 5.04 4.28 -4.82
C GLN A 161 5.60 5.70 -4.97
N MET A 162 5.74 6.48 -3.88
CA MET A 162 6.20 7.87 -3.98
C MET A 162 7.54 8.02 -4.71
N PRO A 163 8.60 7.24 -4.45
CA PRO A 163 9.86 7.33 -5.19
C PRO A 163 9.69 7.04 -6.68
N VAL A 164 8.84 6.06 -7.05
CA VAL A 164 8.61 5.67 -8.45
C VAL A 164 7.82 6.76 -9.18
N ILE A 165 6.78 7.30 -8.55
CA ILE A 165 6.01 8.42 -9.09
C ILE A 165 6.89 9.65 -9.26
N ALA A 166 7.77 9.94 -8.29
CA ALA A 166 8.70 11.06 -8.39
C ALA A 166 9.70 10.86 -9.54
N ALA A 167 10.24 9.65 -9.72
CA ALA A 167 11.12 9.32 -10.84
C ALA A 167 10.40 9.51 -12.18
N PHE A 168 9.17 9.00 -12.29
CA PHE A 168 8.32 9.15 -13.48
C PHE A 168 8.08 10.62 -13.83
N LEU A 169 7.58 11.42 -12.87
CA LEU A 169 7.28 12.83 -13.10
C LEU A 169 8.53 13.67 -13.42
N SER A 170 9.67 13.31 -12.81
CA SER A 170 10.96 13.99 -13.07
C SER A 170 11.51 13.62 -14.44
N TYR A 171 11.44 12.35 -14.84
CA TYR A 171 11.88 11.86 -16.15
C TYR A 171 11.16 12.60 -17.30
N PHE A 172 9.84 12.77 -17.17
CA PHE A 172 9.02 13.50 -18.15
C PHE A 172 9.06 15.02 -17.97
N LYS A 173 9.93 15.55 -17.09
CA LYS A 173 10.08 16.99 -16.82
C LYS A 173 8.78 17.68 -16.38
N ILE A 174 7.85 16.96 -15.77
CA ILE A 174 6.57 17.49 -15.27
C ILE A 174 6.80 18.30 -14.00
N ILE A 175 7.75 17.86 -13.15
CA ILE A 175 8.11 18.52 -11.89
C ILE A 175 9.57 18.94 -11.87
N LYS A 176 9.84 20.04 -11.14
CA LYS A 176 11.21 20.54 -10.93
C LYS A 176 11.98 19.67 -9.93
N SER A 177 13.31 19.62 -10.07
CA SER A 177 14.20 18.83 -9.18
C SER A 177 14.11 19.18 -7.68
N ASN A 178 13.57 20.36 -7.34
CA ASN A 178 13.41 20.81 -5.96
C ASN A 178 11.96 20.75 -5.45
N PHE A 179 11.03 20.18 -6.22
CA PHE A 179 9.61 20.18 -5.89
C PHE A 179 9.32 19.58 -4.51
N PHE A 180 9.80 18.37 -4.23
CA PHE A 180 9.56 17.70 -2.96
C PHE A 180 10.23 18.40 -1.78
N ILE A 181 11.36 19.07 -1.98
CA ILE A 181 12.01 19.83 -0.91
C ILE A 181 11.18 21.07 -0.54
N GLN A 182 10.67 21.78 -1.53
CA GLN A 182 9.86 22.97 -1.32
C GLN A 182 8.56 22.64 -0.57
N HIS A 183 7.99 21.42 -0.80
CA HIS A 183 6.74 20.99 -0.19
C HIS A 183 6.95 20.07 1.03
N PHE A 184 8.16 20.04 1.62
CA PHE A 184 8.49 19.15 2.74
C PHE A 184 7.56 19.32 3.94
N ARG A 185 7.20 20.56 4.29
CA ARG A 185 6.27 20.84 5.41
C ARG A 185 4.88 20.27 5.18
N ILE A 186 4.38 20.37 3.96
CA ILE A 186 3.07 19.82 3.57
C ILE A 186 3.12 18.29 3.63
N ALA A 187 4.21 17.69 3.16
CA ALA A 187 4.40 16.26 3.19
C ALA A 187 4.39 15.70 4.62
N ILE A 188 5.10 16.33 5.56
CA ILE A 188 5.07 15.94 6.98
C ILE A 188 3.62 15.95 7.50
N PHE A 189 2.86 17.01 7.23
CA PHE A 189 1.49 17.11 7.67
C PHE A 189 0.60 16.01 7.07
N VAL A 190 0.73 15.74 5.77
CA VAL A 190 -0.03 14.69 5.08
C VAL A 190 0.34 13.31 5.61
N LEU A 191 1.63 13.02 5.82
CA LEU A 191 2.09 11.75 6.37
C LEU A 191 1.64 11.54 7.82
N ALA A 192 1.68 12.60 8.64
CA ALA A 192 1.13 12.56 10.00
C ALA A 192 -0.38 12.31 10.00
N PHE A 193 -1.12 12.95 9.10
CA PHE A 193 -2.56 12.73 8.94
C PHE A 193 -2.89 11.30 8.50
N ILE A 194 -2.16 10.76 7.51
CA ILE A 194 -2.31 9.36 7.08
C ILE A 194 -2.01 8.41 8.23
N SER A 195 -0.91 8.64 8.96
CA SER A 195 -0.54 7.84 10.13
C SER A 195 -1.64 7.84 11.19
N ALA A 196 -2.22 9.01 11.50
CA ALA A 196 -3.31 9.15 12.46
C ALA A 196 -4.63 8.45 12.03
N LEU A 197 -4.89 8.35 10.71
CA LEU A 197 -6.06 7.63 10.19
C LEU A 197 -5.94 6.10 10.32
N ILE A 198 -4.71 5.58 10.31
CA ILE A 198 -4.45 4.15 10.29
C ILE A 198 -4.31 3.62 11.72
N THR A 199 -3.58 4.34 12.57
CA THR A 199 -3.32 3.94 13.95
C THR A 199 -4.51 4.26 14.87
N PRO A 200 -4.67 3.52 15.99
CA PRO A 200 -5.51 3.97 17.08
C PRO A 200 -5.14 5.42 17.50
N PRO A 201 -6.05 6.17 18.13
CA PRO A 201 -5.82 7.57 18.48
C PRO A 201 -4.82 7.73 19.64
N ASP A 202 -3.57 7.28 19.43
CA ASP A 202 -2.46 7.47 20.35
C ASP A 202 -1.25 8.08 19.63
N LEU A 203 -0.57 9.02 20.30
CA LEU A 203 0.54 9.77 19.73
C LEU A 203 1.77 8.90 19.46
N LEU A 204 2.01 7.88 20.28
CA LEU A 204 3.20 7.05 20.16
C LEU A 204 3.13 6.15 18.93
N SER A 205 2.03 5.42 18.73
CA SER A 205 1.84 4.61 17.51
C SER A 205 1.88 5.46 16.25
N MET A 206 1.30 6.67 16.29
CA MET A 206 1.36 7.63 15.18
C MET A 206 2.82 8.00 14.83
N ILE A 207 3.66 8.30 15.81
CA ILE A 207 5.07 8.66 15.60
C ILE A 207 5.86 7.46 15.06
N PHE A 208 5.66 6.26 15.62
CA PHE A 208 6.32 5.05 15.15
C PHE A 208 5.99 4.74 13.68
N MET A 209 4.75 4.97 13.28
CA MET A 209 4.32 4.75 11.92
C MET A 209 4.80 5.85 10.96
N MET A 210 4.81 7.10 11.41
CA MET A 210 5.27 8.24 10.61
C MET A 210 6.77 8.17 10.31
N GLY A 211 7.59 7.60 11.19
CA GLY A 211 9.05 7.52 11.01
C GLY A 211 9.47 6.86 9.69
N PRO A 212 9.10 5.60 9.40
CA PRO A 212 9.38 4.95 8.13
C PRO A 212 8.82 5.68 6.91
N MET A 213 7.64 6.29 7.04
CA MET A 213 7.02 7.07 5.95
C MET A 213 7.83 8.32 5.61
N LEU A 214 8.37 9.02 6.63
CA LEU A 214 9.28 10.15 6.43
C LEU A 214 10.59 9.74 5.77
N LEU A 215 11.14 8.59 6.15
CA LEU A 215 12.35 8.05 5.54
C LEU A 215 12.12 7.80 4.04
N LEU A 216 10.99 7.22 3.66
CA LEU A 216 10.60 7.05 2.26
C LEU A 216 10.45 8.38 1.52
N TYR A 217 9.90 9.39 2.19
CA TYR A 217 9.83 10.72 1.59
C TYR A 217 11.22 11.33 1.35
N LEU A 218 12.16 11.13 2.24
CA LEU A 218 13.56 11.55 2.03
C LEU A 218 14.19 10.82 0.83
N ILE A 219 13.95 9.51 0.69
CA ILE A 219 14.36 8.75 -0.50
C ILE A 219 13.73 9.34 -1.76
N THR A 220 12.45 9.71 -1.71
CA THR A 220 11.74 10.36 -2.83
C THR A 220 12.41 11.68 -3.24
N ILE A 221 12.88 12.49 -2.29
CA ILE A 221 13.64 13.72 -2.57
C ILE A 221 14.94 13.40 -3.33
N ILE A 222 15.67 12.38 -2.89
CA ILE A 222 16.93 11.97 -3.52
C ILE A 222 16.66 11.50 -4.96
N VAL A 223 15.66 10.66 -5.16
CA VAL A 223 15.25 10.16 -6.49
C VAL A 223 14.88 11.32 -7.41
N ASN A 224 14.05 12.26 -6.94
CA ASN A 224 13.67 13.44 -7.70
C ASN A 224 14.88 14.29 -8.14
N ARG A 225 15.89 14.43 -7.27
CA ARG A 225 17.14 15.15 -7.60
C ARG A 225 17.97 14.44 -8.65
N ILE A 226 18.06 13.09 -8.59
CA ILE A 226 18.84 12.29 -9.54
C ILE A 226 18.23 12.40 -10.94
N PHE A 227 16.92 12.16 -11.06
CA PHE A 227 16.21 12.15 -12.33
C PHE A 227 15.87 13.56 -12.84
N GLY A 228 15.78 14.56 -11.97
CA GLY A 228 15.48 15.96 -12.32
C GLY A 228 16.70 16.81 -12.69
N LYS A 229 17.95 16.33 -12.55
CA LYS A 229 19.17 17.06 -12.95
C LYS A 229 19.37 17.17 -14.47
N GLY A 230 18.59 16.44 -15.26
CA GLY A 230 18.60 16.51 -16.73
C GLY A 230 17.54 17.44 -17.34
N ALA A 231 16.88 18.23 -16.51
CA ALA A 231 15.80 19.13 -16.91
C ALA A 231 16.19 20.61 -16.84
#